data_03ee5371abe60cc103d0ec88ed50ae78
#
_entry.id   03ee5371abe60cc103d0ec88ed50ae78
#
_cell.length_a   1.000
_cell.length_b   1.000
_cell.length_c   1.000
_cell.angle_alpha   90.00
_cell.angle_beta   90.00
_cell.angle_gamma   90.00
#
_symmetry.space_group_name_H-M   'P 1'
#
loop_
_entity.id
_entity.type
_entity.pdbx_description
1 polymer ?
#
loop_
_entity_poly.entity_id
_entity_poly.type
_entity_poly.pdbx_seq_one_letter_code
_entity_poly.pdbx_strand_id
1 'polypeptide(L)'
;AHQTEFKISYEIDAQKAPTSSKIKKILREAGLRAKVVVSLGMYLDVIPVRGGSDLSMRHVLWKWGFAPEHVLVAGDSGNDAGMLLGRTLDVDVANHSKELNRRKNRPRVYFAQDSHAAGILEGIEYYNFMDKIVIPNDRIE
;
A
#
# COMPACT_ATOMS: atom_id res chain seq x y z
N ALA A 1 -19.47 8.84 9.04
CA ALA A 1 -18.06 8.52 9.30
C ALA A 1 -18.00 7.30 10.22
N HIS A 2 -17.24 6.28 9.83
CA HIS A 2 -17.05 5.08 10.66
C HIS A 2 -15.90 5.35 11.63
N GLN A 3 -16.24 5.62 12.88
CA GLN A 3 -15.26 5.79 13.96
C GLN A 3 -15.04 4.46 14.66
N THR A 4 -13.79 4.15 14.97
CA THR A 4 -13.43 2.99 15.79
C THR A 4 -12.47 3.42 16.88
N GLU A 5 -12.18 2.55 17.83
CA GLU A 5 -11.20 2.80 18.88
C GLU A 5 -9.80 3.15 18.32
N PHE A 6 -9.44 2.60 17.15
CA PHE A 6 -8.11 2.75 16.55
C PHE A 6 -8.09 3.55 15.25
N LYS A 7 -9.23 4.11 14.83
CA LYS A 7 -9.33 4.84 13.57
C LYS A 7 -10.38 5.95 13.66
N ILE A 8 -9.96 7.16 13.36
CA ILE A 8 -10.85 8.30 13.21
C ILE A 8 -10.89 8.66 11.73
N SER A 9 -12.09 8.61 11.14
CA SER A 9 -12.31 8.86 9.72
C SER A 9 -13.15 10.09 9.49
N TYR A 10 -12.76 10.90 8.53
CA TYR A 10 -13.48 12.09 8.07
C TYR A 10 -13.73 12.02 6.58
N GLU A 11 -14.88 12.49 6.14
CA GLU A 11 -15.08 12.90 4.77
C GLU A 11 -14.57 14.34 4.63
N ILE A 12 -13.78 14.60 3.60
CA ILE A 12 -13.16 15.92 3.38
C ILE A 12 -13.46 16.43 1.98
N ASP A 13 -13.54 17.74 1.85
CA ASP A 13 -13.44 18.43 0.57
C ASP A 13 -11.96 18.74 0.34
N ALA A 14 -11.34 18.07 -0.65
CA ALA A 14 -9.91 18.21 -0.93
C ALA A 14 -9.48 19.65 -1.25
N GLN A 15 -10.40 20.50 -1.72
CA GLN A 15 -10.10 21.90 -2.03
C GLN A 15 -10.10 22.80 -0.78
N LYS A 16 -10.80 22.41 0.25
CA LYS A 16 -10.97 23.20 1.50
C LYS A 16 -10.17 22.61 2.66
N ALA A 17 -9.95 21.31 2.65
CA ALA A 17 -9.24 20.62 3.73
C ALA A 17 -7.76 21.03 3.81
N PRO A 18 -7.20 21.11 5.02
CA PRO A 18 -5.75 21.26 5.17
C PRO A 18 -5.02 20.08 4.54
N THR A 19 -3.84 20.34 4.03
CA THR A 19 -2.99 19.24 3.50
C THR A 19 -2.65 18.23 4.59
N SER A 20 -2.42 16.98 4.20
CA SER A 20 -2.01 15.91 5.13
C SER A 20 -0.75 16.28 5.93
N SER A 21 0.17 17.03 5.33
CA SER A 21 1.38 17.54 5.99
C SER A 21 1.06 18.55 7.08
N LYS A 22 0.10 19.46 6.85
CA LYS A 22 -0.35 20.43 7.85
C LYS A 22 -1.04 19.74 9.02
N ILE A 23 -1.89 18.75 8.73
CA ILE A 23 -2.59 17.96 9.76
C ILE A 23 -1.57 17.17 10.61
N LYS A 24 -0.60 16.50 9.98
CA LYS A 24 0.49 15.82 10.68
C LYS A 24 1.29 16.75 11.59
N LYS A 25 1.53 17.99 11.15
CA LYS A 25 2.21 19.00 11.96
C LYS A 25 1.39 19.36 13.19
N ILE A 26 0.11 19.66 13.02
CA ILE A 26 -0.81 19.99 14.14
C ILE A 26 -0.88 18.87 15.17
N LEU A 27 -1.04 17.61 14.71
CA LEU A 27 -1.09 16.46 15.62
C LEU A 27 0.22 16.31 16.41
N ARG A 28 1.36 16.50 15.75
CA ARG A 28 2.67 16.42 16.40
C ARG A 28 2.87 17.54 17.42
N GLU A 29 2.47 18.76 17.13
CA GLU A 29 2.53 19.91 18.04
C GLU A 29 1.61 19.72 19.26
N ALA A 30 0.51 19.01 19.09
CA ALA A 30 -0.36 18.56 20.18
C ALA A 30 0.16 17.33 20.95
N GLY A 31 1.38 16.85 20.68
CA GLY A 31 1.95 15.67 21.32
C GLY A 31 1.38 14.33 20.83
N LEU A 32 0.54 14.34 19.80
CA LEU A 32 -0.12 13.14 19.28
C LEU A 32 0.72 12.47 18.19
N ARG A 33 1.03 11.19 18.37
CA ARG A 33 1.75 10.37 17.40
C ARG A 33 0.76 9.56 16.58
N ALA A 34 0.41 10.04 15.40
CA ALA A 34 -0.54 9.40 14.51
C ALA A 34 -0.08 9.45 13.04
N LYS A 35 -0.56 8.50 12.25
CA LYS A 35 -0.50 8.56 10.78
C LYS A 35 -1.75 9.25 10.26
N VAL A 36 -1.61 10.03 9.21
CA VAL A 36 -2.71 10.64 8.46
C VAL A 36 -2.65 10.07 7.06
N VAL A 37 -3.73 9.42 6.66
CA VAL A 37 -3.91 8.80 5.34
C VAL A 37 -5.05 9.53 4.63
N VAL A 38 -4.82 9.96 3.40
CA VAL A 38 -5.86 10.52 2.54
C VAL A 38 -6.08 9.55 1.39
N SER A 39 -7.33 9.15 1.17
CA SER A 39 -7.72 8.22 0.13
C SER A 39 -8.77 8.85 -0.78
N LEU A 40 -8.63 8.63 -2.09
CA LEU A 40 -9.55 9.10 -3.13
C LEU A 40 -9.81 10.62 -3.12
N GLY A 41 -8.99 11.41 -2.43
CA GLY A 41 -9.17 12.85 -2.29
C GLY A 41 -10.38 13.28 -1.44
N MET A 42 -11.11 12.33 -0.86
CA MET A 42 -12.36 12.61 -0.09
C MET A 42 -12.39 11.98 1.31
N TYR A 43 -11.51 11.06 1.61
CA TYR A 43 -11.44 10.43 2.92
C TYR A 43 -10.12 10.75 3.61
N LEU A 44 -10.19 11.13 4.86
CA LEU A 44 -9.04 11.36 5.72
C LEU A 44 -9.15 10.47 6.95
N ASP A 45 -8.17 9.60 7.11
CA ASP A 45 -8.06 8.71 8.25
C ASP A 45 -6.90 9.13 9.14
N VAL A 46 -7.17 9.20 10.43
CA VAL A 46 -6.16 9.33 11.48
C VAL A 46 -6.07 7.98 12.20
N ILE A 47 -4.89 7.36 12.13
CA ILE A 47 -4.64 6.03 12.70
C ILE A 47 -3.40 6.06 13.60
N PRO A 48 -3.26 5.12 14.54
CA PRO A 48 -2.06 5.01 15.36
C PRO A 48 -0.80 4.91 14.50
N VAL A 49 0.32 5.42 15.01
CA VAL A 49 1.61 5.38 14.29
C VAL A 49 2.05 3.96 13.92
N ARG A 50 1.61 2.96 14.68
CA ARG A 50 1.82 1.54 14.40
C ARG A 50 0.74 0.89 13.55
N GLY A 51 -0.29 1.65 13.16
CA GLY A 51 -1.35 1.20 12.25
C GLY A 51 -0.91 1.30 10.78
N GLY A 52 -1.67 0.68 9.92
CA GLY A 52 -1.49 0.71 8.47
C GLY A 52 -1.12 -0.64 7.89
N SER A 53 -1.48 -0.82 6.61
CA SER A 53 -1.32 -2.06 5.85
C SER A 53 0.14 -2.54 5.82
N ASP A 54 1.10 -1.63 5.72
CA ASP A 54 2.53 -1.92 5.71
C ASP A 54 3.01 -2.64 6.97
N LEU A 55 2.64 -2.14 8.14
CA LEU A 55 3.04 -2.74 9.41
C LEU A 55 2.24 -4.01 9.71
N SER A 56 0.97 -4.04 9.33
CA SER A 56 0.13 -5.24 9.46
C SER A 56 0.68 -6.39 8.63
N MET A 57 1.03 -6.14 7.37
CA MET A 57 1.66 -7.14 6.50
C MET A 57 2.97 -7.64 7.09
N ARG A 58 3.87 -6.74 7.51
CA ARG A 58 5.15 -7.13 8.13
C ARG A 58 4.96 -7.95 9.40
N HIS A 59 3.95 -7.61 10.21
CA HIS A 59 3.62 -8.38 11.40
C HIS A 59 3.17 -9.81 11.04
N VAL A 60 2.32 -9.95 10.02
CA VAL A 60 1.83 -11.25 9.53
C VAL A 60 2.99 -12.09 8.99
N LEU A 61 3.86 -11.51 8.14
CA LEU A 61 5.04 -12.23 7.64
C LEU A 61 5.92 -12.73 8.79
N TRP A 62 6.22 -11.86 9.74
CA TRP A 62 7.03 -12.24 10.90
C TRP A 62 6.36 -13.31 11.77
N LYS A 63 5.07 -13.13 12.08
CA LYS A 63 4.32 -14.03 12.97
C LYS A 63 4.18 -15.44 12.40
N TRP A 64 4.02 -15.57 11.10
CA TRP A 64 3.81 -16.85 10.42
C TRP A 64 5.07 -17.37 9.72
N GLY A 65 6.16 -16.64 9.76
CA GLY A 65 7.44 -17.06 9.19
C GLY A 65 7.45 -17.10 7.66
N PHE A 66 6.62 -16.30 7.00
CA PHE A 66 6.64 -16.21 5.55
C PHE A 66 7.85 -15.42 5.07
N ALA A 67 8.60 -15.97 4.13
CA ALA A 67 9.61 -15.23 3.41
C ALA A 67 8.94 -14.24 2.44
N PRO A 68 9.44 -12.99 2.34
CA PRO A 68 8.81 -11.97 1.50
C PRO A 68 8.59 -12.38 0.04
N GLU A 69 9.48 -13.17 -0.52
CA GLU A 69 9.39 -13.70 -1.88
C GLU A 69 8.26 -14.71 -2.09
N HIS A 70 7.67 -15.20 -1.03
CA HIS A 70 6.49 -16.07 -1.04
C HIS A 70 5.19 -15.32 -0.72
N VAL A 71 5.23 -14.00 -0.80
CA VAL A 71 4.07 -13.14 -0.51
C VAL A 71 3.81 -12.21 -1.69
N LEU A 72 2.60 -12.29 -2.23
CA LEU A 72 2.13 -11.37 -3.25
C LEU A 72 1.28 -10.29 -2.59
N VAL A 73 1.55 -9.04 -2.92
CA VAL A 73 0.77 -7.87 -2.50
C VAL A 73 0.29 -7.12 -3.73
N ALA A 74 -0.94 -6.62 -3.67
CA ALA A 74 -1.50 -5.82 -4.74
C ALA A 74 -2.06 -4.52 -4.21
N GLY A 75 -2.02 -3.47 -5.03
CA GLY A 75 -2.55 -2.17 -4.66
C GLY A 75 -2.76 -1.26 -5.86
N ASP A 76 -3.46 -0.15 -5.62
CA ASP A 76 -3.81 0.84 -6.64
C ASP A 76 -3.48 2.28 -6.26
N SER A 77 -3.10 2.55 -5.03
CA SER A 77 -2.95 3.92 -4.55
C SER A 77 -1.82 4.13 -3.54
N GLY A 78 -1.53 5.37 -3.25
CA GLY A 78 -0.41 5.75 -2.38
C GLY A 78 -0.52 5.29 -0.94
N ASN A 79 -1.73 4.97 -0.46
CA ASN A 79 -1.91 4.35 0.85
C ASN A 79 -1.37 2.90 0.88
N ASP A 80 -1.27 2.23 -0.28
CA ASP A 80 -0.70 0.89 -0.42
C ASP A 80 0.83 0.93 -0.57
N ALA A 81 1.39 2.09 -0.90
CA ALA A 81 2.82 2.27 -1.17
C ALA A 81 3.74 1.75 -0.05
N GLY A 82 3.23 1.69 1.18
CA GLY A 82 3.95 1.13 2.33
C GLY A 82 4.08 -0.40 2.29
N MET A 83 3.10 -1.09 1.68
CA MET A 83 3.17 -2.53 1.43
C MET A 83 4.00 -2.85 0.19
N LEU A 84 3.82 -2.04 -0.84
CA LEU A 84 4.40 -2.18 -2.15
C LEU A 84 5.86 -1.67 -2.17
N LEU A 85 6.75 -2.31 -1.44
CA LEU A 85 8.16 -1.88 -1.28
C LEU A 85 9.16 -2.62 -2.19
N GLY A 86 8.69 -3.57 -3.02
CA GLY A 86 9.54 -4.39 -3.87
C GLY A 86 10.33 -5.47 -3.12
N ARG A 87 9.95 -5.77 -1.89
CA ARG A 87 10.49 -6.90 -1.12
C ARG A 87 9.68 -8.16 -1.30
N THR A 88 8.37 -7.99 -1.43
CA THR A 88 7.38 -8.98 -1.79
C THR A 88 7.23 -9.04 -3.31
N LEU A 89 6.36 -9.88 -3.81
CA LEU A 89 5.93 -9.86 -5.21
C LEU A 89 4.82 -8.83 -5.32
N ASP A 90 5.14 -7.65 -5.87
CA ASP A 90 4.23 -6.51 -5.88
C ASP A 90 3.47 -6.44 -7.22
N VAL A 91 2.17 -6.18 -7.14
CA VAL A 91 1.29 -5.97 -8.31
C VAL A 91 0.63 -4.60 -8.20
N ASP A 92 0.96 -3.71 -9.12
CA ASP A 92 0.28 -2.44 -9.30
C ASP A 92 -0.77 -2.62 -10.42
N VAL A 93 -2.08 -2.63 -10.05
CA VAL A 93 -3.17 -2.85 -11.02
C VAL A 93 -3.34 -1.67 -11.98
N ALA A 94 -3.96 -1.86 -13.15
CA ALA A 94 -4.01 -0.82 -14.20
C ALA A 94 -4.70 0.48 -13.77
N ASN A 95 -5.68 0.40 -12.86
CA ASN A 95 -6.35 1.59 -12.30
C ASN A 95 -5.55 2.28 -11.19
N HIS A 96 -4.25 2.02 -11.07
CA HIS A 96 -3.41 2.63 -10.04
C HIS A 96 -3.26 4.14 -10.21
N SER A 97 -3.02 4.81 -9.10
CA SER A 97 -2.74 6.25 -9.06
C SER A 97 -1.36 6.57 -9.63
N LYS A 98 -1.23 7.75 -10.25
CA LYS A 98 0.02 8.21 -10.91
C LYS A 98 1.24 8.19 -9.98
N GLU A 99 1.04 8.30 -8.69
CA GLU A 99 2.13 8.29 -7.72
C GLU A 99 2.87 6.95 -7.64
N LEU A 100 2.24 5.82 -8.03
CA LEU A 100 2.88 4.52 -8.10
C LEU A 100 3.77 4.37 -9.35
N ASN A 101 3.64 5.21 -10.37
CA ASN A 101 4.46 5.15 -11.59
C ASN A 101 5.98 5.22 -11.33
N ARG A 102 6.40 5.85 -10.23
CA ARG A 102 7.82 5.88 -9.80
C ARG A 102 8.41 4.51 -9.49
N ARG A 103 7.56 3.48 -9.40
CA ARG A 103 7.94 2.10 -9.09
C ARG A 103 8.16 1.25 -10.34
N LYS A 104 7.83 1.77 -11.52
CA LYS A 104 8.12 1.11 -12.79
C LYS A 104 9.61 0.79 -12.86
N ASN A 105 9.93 -0.38 -13.34
CA ASN A 105 11.30 -0.91 -13.46
C ASN A 105 11.99 -1.29 -12.14
N ARG A 106 11.27 -1.33 -11.01
CA ARG A 106 11.83 -1.95 -9.81
C ARG A 106 11.75 -3.48 -9.92
N PRO A 107 12.73 -4.20 -9.40
CA PRO A 107 12.64 -5.67 -9.29
C PRO A 107 11.41 -6.04 -8.45
N ARG A 108 10.79 -7.16 -8.78
CA ARG A 108 9.61 -7.70 -8.08
C ARG A 108 8.37 -6.79 -8.11
N VAL A 109 8.29 -5.87 -9.06
CA VAL A 109 7.12 -5.01 -9.26
C VAL A 109 6.56 -5.26 -10.64
N TYR A 110 5.35 -5.77 -10.69
CA TYR A 110 4.58 -5.98 -11.90
C TYR A 110 3.49 -4.92 -12.03
N PHE A 111 3.40 -4.29 -13.19
CA PHE A 111 2.32 -3.37 -13.54
C PHE A 111 1.35 -4.12 -14.44
N ALA A 112 0.19 -4.48 -13.88
CA ALA A 112 -0.83 -5.20 -14.59
C ALA A 112 -1.48 -4.33 -15.68
N GLN A 113 -1.94 -4.97 -16.76
CA GLN A 113 -2.70 -4.33 -17.83
C GLN A 113 -4.18 -4.24 -17.49
N ASP A 114 -4.65 -5.17 -16.66
CA ASP A 114 -6.03 -5.21 -16.19
C ASP A 114 -6.22 -4.48 -14.86
N SER A 115 -7.45 -4.01 -14.64
CA SER A 115 -7.85 -3.26 -13.45
C SER A 115 -8.43 -4.16 -12.36
N HIS A 116 -8.38 -3.69 -11.12
CA HIS A 116 -9.02 -4.35 -9.97
C HIS A 116 -8.59 -5.81 -9.82
N ALA A 117 -9.58 -6.71 -9.60
CA ALA A 117 -9.32 -8.13 -9.37
C ALA A 117 -8.68 -8.84 -10.57
N ALA A 118 -9.04 -8.43 -11.80
CA ALA A 118 -8.43 -8.98 -13.01
C ALA A 118 -6.92 -8.71 -13.05
N GLY A 119 -6.48 -7.50 -12.70
CA GLY A 119 -5.05 -7.19 -12.60
C GLY A 119 -4.33 -7.98 -11.50
N ILE A 120 -5.02 -8.31 -10.40
CA ILE A 120 -4.45 -9.18 -9.37
C ILE A 120 -4.24 -10.60 -9.90
N LEU A 121 -5.22 -11.15 -10.62
CA LEU A 121 -5.12 -12.48 -11.24
C LEU A 121 -3.98 -12.51 -12.28
N GLU A 122 -3.85 -11.48 -13.08
CA GLU A 122 -2.74 -11.30 -14.02
C GLU A 122 -1.38 -11.33 -13.30
N GLY A 123 -1.26 -10.66 -12.16
CA GLY A 123 -0.05 -10.69 -11.33
C GLY A 123 0.26 -12.07 -10.74
N ILE A 124 -0.78 -12.81 -10.33
CA ILE A 124 -0.65 -14.19 -9.85
C ILE A 124 -0.09 -15.08 -10.97
N GLU A 125 -0.60 -14.94 -12.19
CA GLU A 125 -0.11 -15.67 -13.35
C GLU A 125 1.31 -15.25 -13.73
N TYR A 126 1.60 -13.95 -13.76
CA TYR A 126 2.91 -13.40 -14.10
C TYR A 126 4.04 -13.98 -13.23
N TYR A 127 3.79 -14.12 -11.93
CA TYR A 127 4.75 -14.69 -10.98
C TYR A 127 4.66 -16.22 -10.87
N ASN A 128 3.74 -16.87 -11.58
CA ASN A 128 3.39 -18.30 -11.38
C ASN A 128 3.18 -18.62 -9.89
N PHE A 129 2.48 -17.73 -9.20
CA PHE A 129 2.43 -17.69 -7.73
C PHE A 129 1.80 -18.93 -7.10
N MET A 130 0.89 -19.59 -7.81
CA MET A 130 0.16 -20.79 -7.32
C MET A 130 0.94 -22.09 -7.48
N ASP A 131 2.12 -22.04 -8.12
CA ASP A 131 2.99 -23.21 -8.36
C ASP A 131 4.44 -22.85 -8.01
N LYS A 132 5.36 -23.01 -8.92
CA LYS A 132 6.75 -22.59 -8.74
C LYS A 132 6.90 -21.11 -9.07
N ILE A 133 7.07 -20.30 -8.03
CA ILE A 133 7.23 -18.85 -8.19
C ILE A 133 8.40 -18.53 -9.12
N VAL A 134 8.15 -17.66 -10.09
CA VAL A 134 9.13 -17.12 -11.04
C VAL A 134 9.19 -15.61 -10.82
N ILE A 135 10.39 -15.08 -10.63
CA ILE A 135 10.63 -13.63 -10.54
C ILE A 135 11.37 -13.21 -11.81
N PRO A 136 10.65 -12.75 -12.84
CA PRO A 136 11.27 -12.26 -14.07
C PRO A 136 12.14 -11.05 -13.72
N ASN A 137 13.38 -11.02 -14.13
CA ASN A 137 14.35 -9.95 -13.84
C ASN A 137 14.98 -9.95 -12.43
N ASP A 138 14.83 -10.95 -11.60
CA ASP A 138 15.77 -11.16 -10.50
C ASP A 138 17.12 -11.57 -11.14
N ARG A 139 17.91 -10.56 -11.46
CA ARG A 139 19.34 -10.82 -11.75
C ARG A 139 19.95 -11.24 -10.42
N ILE A 140 20.25 -12.52 -10.31
CA ILE A 140 21.14 -13.02 -9.28
C ILE A 140 22.49 -12.36 -9.59
N GLU A 141 22.82 -11.27 -8.87
CA GLU A 141 24.18 -10.78 -8.77
C GLU A 141 24.96 -11.61 -7.75
#